data_65c27d83caebd7f3abbd92a1094f6ce0
#
_entry.id   65c27d83caebd7f3abbd92a1094f6ce0
#
_cell.length_a   1.000
_cell.length_b   1.000
_cell.length_c   1.000
_cell.angle_alpha   90.00
_cell.angle_beta   90.00
_cell.angle_gamma   90.00
#
_symmetry.space_group_name_H-M   'P 1'
#
loop_
_entity.id
_entity.type
_entity.pdbx_description
1 polymer ?
#
loop_
_entity_poly.entity_id
_entity_poly.type
_entity_poly.pdbx_seq_one_letter_code
_entity_poly.pdbx_strand_id
1 'polypeptide(L)'
;VRPRIKICHLLLDPNQPQDIPKDKWDSVMAKQRASVSAFEKISSNFACYSQMYSVVNRTELPSENCAQPEIIDRSKDFINNPPVLSYGHYGAYVAHRSAVEDFGNYDALIVVESDVVYDLSPEEFTQKIYDAYEFGLARSGAMFTFGAVSYGTASRASVSDTAIYMGDYKQIDHFLCAHCYMIFESEKESIQSKLANSGWHAWDIWLYWNYDTRVPIFSTLEPIVHEPEGYSVIDYQKKIL
;
A
#
# COMPACT_ATOMS: atom_id res chain seq x y z
N VAL A 1 -10.67 9.41 24.25
CA VAL A 1 -10.56 10.33 23.09
C VAL A 1 -10.38 9.49 21.84
N ARG A 2 -11.16 9.73 20.80
CA ARG A 2 -10.98 9.01 19.53
C ARG A 2 -9.66 9.42 18.90
N PRO A 3 -8.91 8.47 18.29
CA PRO A 3 -7.67 8.78 17.58
C PRO A 3 -7.94 9.67 16.36
N ARG A 4 -7.00 10.55 16.07
CA ARG A 4 -7.01 11.38 14.86
C ARG A 4 -6.35 10.60 13.74
N ILE A 5 -7.14 9.96 12.90
CA ILE A 5 -6.65 9.17 11.78
C ILE A 5 -6.81 9.98 10.50
N LYS A 6 -5.73 10.04 9.72
CA LYS A 6 -5.72 10.62 8.38
C LYS A 6 -5.85 9.50 7.35
N ILE A 7 -6.73 9.67 6.37
CA ILE A 7 -6.80 8.81 5.20
C ILE A 7 -6.28 9.57 4.00
N CYS A 8 -5.22 9.06 3.37
CA CYS A 8 -4.70 9.54 2.11
C CYS A 8 -5.13 8.60 0.98
N HIS A 9 -6.00 9.09 0.12
CA HIS A 9 -6.42 8.37 -1.08
C HIS A 9 -5.53 8.79 -2.25
N LEU A 10 -4.75 7.85 -2.76
CA LEU A 10 -3.87 8.06 -3.90
C LEU A 10 -4.69 7.95 -5.19
N LEU A 11 -4.81 9.04 -5.94
CA LEU A 11 -5.60 9.08 -7.16
C LEU A 11 -4.70 9.25 -8.38
N LEU A 12 -5.01 8.53 -9.43
CA LEU A 12 -4.38 8.74 -10.74
C LEU A 12 -4.92 10.03 -11.36
N ASP A 13 -4.03 10.79 -12.00
CA ASP A 13 -4.42 11.90 -12.87
C ASP A 13 -5.37 11.38 -13.97
N PRO A 14 -6.53 12.01 -14.18
CA PRO A 14 -7.48 11.56 -15.19
C PRO A 14 -6.99 11.68 -16.63
N ASN A 15 -5.87 12.37 -16.86
CA ASN A 15 -5.28 12.48 -18.19
C ASN A 15 -4.72 11.13 -18.64
N GLN A 16 -5.28 10.61 -19.72
CA GLN A 16 -4.88 9.33 -20.28
C GLN A 16 -3.41 9.38 -20.75
N PRO A 17 -2.55 8.44 -20.28
CA PRO A 17 -1.22 8.26 -20.86
C PRO A 17 -1.31 7.84 -22.34
N GLN A 18 -0.38 8.33 -23.18
CA GLN A 18 -0.42 8.08 -24.63
C GLN A 18 -0.25 6.61 -25.01
N ASP A 19 0.42 5.85 -24.18
CA ASP A 19 0.73 4.43 -24.35
C ASP A 19 -0.35 3.47 -23.86
N ILE A 20 -1.37 3.97 -23.15
CA ILE A 20 -2.48 3.15 -22.64
C ILE A 20 -3.70 3.27 -23.54
N PRO A 21 -4.24 2.17 -24.11
CA PRO A 21 -5.46 2.18 -24.88
C PRO A 21 -6.64 2.78 -24.12
N LYS A 22 -7.49 3.54 -24.82
CA LYS A 22 -8.59 4.26 -24.18
C LYS A 22 -9.55 3.38 -23.39
N ASP A 23 -9.91 2.21 -23.92
CA ASP A 23 -10.80 1.26 -23.25
C ASP A 23 -10.20 0.73 -21.93
N LYS A 24 -8.89 0.55 -21.89
CA LYS A 24 -8.16 0.15 -20.69
C LYS A 24 -8.11 1.28 -19.68
N TRP A 25 -7.82 2.50 -20.15
CA TRP A 25 -7.84 3.67 -19.29
C TRP A 25 -9.23 3.96 -18.70
N ASP A 26 -10.27 3.83 -19.52
CA ASP A 26 -11.66 3.97 -19.06
C ASP A 26 -12.00 2.95 -17.94
N SER A 27 -11.48 1.73 -18.04
CA SER A 27 -11.62 0.70 -16.98
C SER A 27 -10.90 1.11 -15.69
N VAL A 28 -9.66 1.60 -15.80
CA VAL A 28 -8.88 2.09 -14.63
C VAL A 28 -9.62 3.25 -13.96
N MET A 29 -10.11 4.20 -14.74
CA MET A 29 -10.85 5.35 -14.21
C MET A 29 -12.21 4.94 -13.61
N ALA A 30 -12.82 3.87 -14.08
CA ALA A 30 -14.03 3.32 -13.46
C ALA A 30 -13.75 2.74 -12.07
N LYS A 31 -12.66 1.99 -11.91
CA LYS A 31 -12.20 1.50 -10.59
C LYS A 31 -11.92 2.66 -9.64
N GLN A 32 -11.19 3.67 -10.09
CA GLN A 32 -10.91 4.85 -9.27
C GLN A 32 -12.19 5.55 -8.81
N ARG A 33 -13.19 5.72 -9.68
CA ARG A 33 -14.47 6.30 -9.28
C ARG A 33 -15.19 5.44 -8.24
N ALA A 34 -15.15 4.12 -8.37
CA ALA A 34 -15.73 3.21 -7.39
C ALA A 34 -15.03 3.33 -6.03
N SER A 35 -13.70 3.38 -6.03
CA SER A 35 -12.87 3.58 -4.84
C SER A 35 -13.19 4.92 -4.16
N VAL A 36 -13.16 6.02 -4.89
CA VAL A 36 -13.51 7.35 -4.37
C VAL A 36 -14.89 7.33 -3.73
N SER A 37 -15.91 6.81 -4.45
CA SER A 37 -17.28 6.72 -3.93
C SER A 37 -17.40 5.86 -2.67
N ALA A 38 -16.60 4.81 -2.54
CA ALA A 38 -16.57 3.99 -1.32
C ALA A 38 -16.01 4.79 -0.13
N PHE A 39 -14.84 5.42 -0.30
CA PHE A 39 -14.16 6.12 0.78
C PHE A 39 -14.80 7.47 1.15
N GLU A 40 -15.49 8.13 0.24
CA GLU A 40 -16.30 9.31 0.56
C GLU A 40 -17.37 9.03 1.63
N LYS A 41 -17.94 7.83 1.67
CA LYS A 41 -18.95 7.45 2.65
C LYS A 41 -18.46 7.43 4.10
N ILE A 42 -17.16 7.26 4.31
CA ILE A 42 -16.55 7.28 5.65
C ILE A 42 -15.81 8.59 5.95
N SER A 43 -15.77 9.53 5.02
CA SER A 43 -14.99 10.77 5.13
C SER A 43 -15.39 11.65 6.32
N SER A 44 -16.64 11.55 6.81
CA SER A 44 -17.08 12.29 8.00
C SER A 44 -16.42 11.84 9.31
N ASN A 45 -15.81 10.66 9.33
CA ASN A 45 -15.20 10.08 10.53
C ASN A 45 -13.68 10.31 10.62
N PHE A 46 -13.05 10.72 9.52
CA PHE A 46 -11.59 10.82 9.40
C PHE A 46 -11.18 12.10 8.69
N ALA A 47 -9.94 12.53 8.91
CA ALA A 47 -9.34 13.58 8.09
C ALA A 47 -8.96 12.99 6.73
N CYS A 48 -9.86 13.06 5.76
CA CYS A 48 -9.65 12.52 4.42
C CYS A 48 -9.08 13.58 3.50
N TYR A 49 -8.05 13.24 2.73
CA TYR A 49 -7.59 14.02 1.60
C TYR A 49 -7.19 13.09 0.45
N SER A 50 -7.24 13.63 -0.75
CA SER A 50 -6.84 12.92 -1.97
C SER A 50 -5.57 13.55 -2.53
N GLN A 51 -4.62 12.72 -2.91
CA GLN A 51 -3.41 13.15 -3.58
C GLN A 51 -3.41 12.57 -4.99
N MET A 52 -3.37 13.45 -5.99
CA MET A 52 -3.25 13.03 -7.39
C MET A 52 -1.79 12.81 -7.77
N TYR A 53 -1.54 11.75 -8.48
CA TYR A 53 -0.25 11.49 -9.08
C TYR A 53 -0.39 11.13 -10.56
N SER A 54 0.57 11.55 -11.35
CA SER A 54 0.63 11.20 -12.77
C SER A 54 1.36 9.88 -12.95
N VAL A 55 0.90 9.09 -13.92
CA VAL A 55 1.70 7.98 -14.41
C VAL A 55 2.93 8.57 -15.09
N VAL A 56 4.10 8.28 -14.57
CA VAL A 56 5.35 8.86 -15.06
C VAL A 56 5.69 8.32 -16.43
N ASN A 57 6.09 9.20 -17.34
CA ASN A 57 6.51 8.81 -18.67
C ASN A 57 7.85 8.05 -18.67
N ARG A 58 8.04 7.19 -19.65
CA ARG A 58 9.20 6.28 -19.79
C ARG A 58 10.56 6.96 -19.74
N THR A 59 10.64 8.20 -20.18
CA THR A 59 11.86 9.02 -20.21
C THR A 59 12.21 9.64 -18.84
N GLU A 60 11.31 9.54 -17.87
CA GLU A 60 11.43 10.22 -16.58
C GLU A 60 11.86 9.27 -15.43
N LEU A 61 12.07 7.98 -15.73
CA LEU A 61 12.56 7.04 -14.72
C LEU A 61 14.00 7.38 -14.36
N PRO A 62 14.26 7.70 -13.08
CA PRO A 62 15.63 7.90 -12.62
C PRO A 62 16.35 6.55 -12.62
N SER A 63 17.21 6.34 -13.63
CA SER A 63 18.01 5.12 -13.75
C SER A 63 19.01 4.94 -12.61
N GLU A 64 19.34 6.03 -11.91
CA GLU A 64 20.47 6.08 -10.98
C GLU A 64 20.12 5.81 -9.51
N ASN A 65 18.82 5.78 -9.15
CA ASN A 65 18.38 5.68 -7.76
C ASN A 65 17.43 4.49 -7.49
N CYS A 66 17.35 3.54 -8.40
CA CYS A 66 16.66 2.29 -8.10
C CYS A 66 17.46 1.59 -6.99
N ALA A 67 16.87 1.43 -5.82
CA ALA A 67 17.48 0.65 -4.77
C ALA A 67 17.64 -0.79 -5.28
N GLN A 68 18.88 -1.14 -5.63
CA GLN A 68 19.23 -2.55 -5.65
C GLN A 68 19.63 -2.89 -4.21
N PRO A 69 18.83 -3.63 -3.47
CA PRO A 69 19.22 -4.01 -2.13
C PRO A 69 20.49 -4.84 -2.22
N GLU A 70 21.43 -4.57 -1.36
CA GLU A 70 22.37 -5.60 -0.96
C GLU A 70 21.55 -6.80 -0.53
N ILE A 71 21.73 -7.90 -1.19
CA ILE A 71 20.92 -9.12 -1.15
C ILE A 71 20.74 -9.55 0.31
N ILE A 72 19.62 -9.17 0.90
CA ILE A 72 19.16 -9.82 2.12
C ILE A 72 18.45 -11.08 1.65
N ASP A 73 19.11 -12.21 1.85
CA ASP A 73 18.65 -13.56 1.45
C ASP A 73 17.37 -13.94 2.20
N ARG A 74 16.22 -13.37 1.80
CA ARG A 74 14.93 -13.66 2.44
C ARG A 74 13.94 -14.39 1.54
N SER A 75 14.15 -14.43 0.23
CA SER A 75 13.48 -15.38 -0.66
C SER A 75 14.27 -15.53 -1.96
N LYS A 76 14.68 -16.73 -2.27
CA LYS A 76 15.45 -17.02 -3.49
C LYS A 76 14.71 -16.64 -4.78
N ASP A 77 13.38 -16.61 -4.75
CA ASP A 77 12.57 -16.30 -5.94
C ASP A 77 12.60 -14.84 -6.34
N PHE A 78 12.56 -13.90 -5.37
CA PHE A 78 12.70 -12.46 -5.65
C PHE A 78 14.13 -12.06 -6.00
N ILE A 79 15.13 -12.79 -5.48
CA ILE A 79 16.54 -12.56 -5.74
C ILE A 79 16.92 -12.98 -7.15
N ASN A 80 16.40 -14.13 -7.59
CA ASN A 80 16.73 -14.71 -8.89
C ASN A 80 15.95 -14.11 -10.06
N ASN A 81 14.78 -13.52 -9.79
CA ASN A 81 13.93 -12.83 -10.76
C ASN A 81 13.39 -11.54 -10.14
N PRO A 82 14.20 -10.48 -10.03
CA PRO A 82 13.69 -9.20 -9.57
C PRO A 82 12.58 -8.75 -10.52
N PRO A 83 11.45 -8.23 -9.99
CA PRO A 83 10.38 -7.77 -10.84
C PRO A 83 10.91 -6.66 -11.75
N VAL A 84 10.57 -6.74 -13.03
CA VAL A 84 10.85 -5.65 -13.96
C VAL A 84 10.06 -4.45 -13.50
N LEU A 85 10.77 -3.40 -13.09
CA LEU A 85 10.15 -2.17 -12.62
C LEU A 85 9.57 -1.41 -13.80
N SER A 86 8.33 -0.95 -13.65
CA SER A 86 7.64 -0.13 -14.63
C SER A 86 7.46 1.29 -14.12
N TYR A 87 7.02 2.19 -15.00
CA TYR A 87 6.68 3.58 -14.64
C TYR A 87 5.56 3.64 -13.61
N GLY A 88 4.59 2.73 -13.70
CA GLY A 88 3.54 2.59 -12.71
C GLY A 88 4.08 2.30 -11.32
N HIS A 89 5.12 1.47 -11.19
CA HIS A 89 5.78 1.24 -9.92
C HIS A 89 6.46 2.50 -9.38
N TYR A 90 7.12 3.28 -10.25
CA TYR A 90 7.73 4.54 -9.83
C TYR A 90 6.67 5.57 -9.42
N GLY A 91 5.62 5.72 -10.21
CA GLY A 91 4.50 6.62 -9.89
C GLY A 91 3.86 6.24 -8.56
N ALA A 92 3.59 4.96 -8.33
CA ALA A 92 3.08 4.45 -7.07
C ALA A 92 4.05 4.76 -5.91
N TYR A 93 5.36 4.49 -6.08
CA TYR A 93 6.37 4.82 -5.07
C TYR A 93 6.35 6.30 -4.70
N VAL A 94 6.34 7.20 -5.69
CA VAL A 94 6.29 8.64 -5.45
C VAL A 94 5.03 9.05 -4.71
N ALA A 95 3.88 8.49 -5.08
CA ALA A 95 2.60 8.79 -4.43
C ALA A 95 2.57 8.33 -2.97
N HIS A 96 2.97 7.10 -2.70
CA HIS A 96 3.07 6.56 -1.33
C HIS A 96 4.08 7.33 -0.48
N ARG A 97 5.26 7.62 -1.04
CA ARG A 97 6.28 8.43 -0.39
C ARG A 97 5.72 9.80 0.01
N SER A 98 5.08 10.49 -0.92
CA SER A 98 4.49 11.82 -0.65
C SER A 98 3.42 11.76 0.43
N ALA A 99 2.59 10.70 0.45
CA ALA A 99 1.59 10.50 1.50
C ALA A 99 2.24 10.36 2.89
N VAL A 100 3.33 9.59 2.97
CA VAL A 100 4.09 9.39 4.23
C VAL A 100 4.82 10.66 4.64
N GLU A 101 5.41 11.40 3.72
CA GLU A 101 6.06 12.69 4.00
C GLU A 101 5.04 13.71 4.53
N ASP A 102 3.80 13.69 4.03
CA ASP A 102 2.70 14.53 4.46
C ASP A 102 1.84 13.90 5.59
N PHE A 103 2.41 13.01 6.39
CA PHE A 103 1.71 12.37 7.51
C PHE A 103 1.06 13.39 8.45
N GLY A 104 1.74 14.49 8.70
CA GLY A 104 1.25 15.57 9.57
C GLY A 104 1.23 15.19 11.06
N ASN A 105 0.31 15.78 11.79
CA ASN A 105 0.17 15.60 13.25
C ASN A 105 -1.08 14.74 13.55
N TYR A 106 -1.07 13.49 13.08
CA TYR A 106 -2.12 12.49 13.27
C TYR A 106 -1.57 11.30 14.04
N ASP A 107 -2.46 10.56 14.69
CA ASP A 107 -2.11 9.38 15.47
C ASP A 107 -1.88 8.15 14.56
N ALA A 108 -2.46 8.16 13.37
CA ALA A 108 -2.20 7.21 12.30
C ALA A 108 -2.47 7.79 10.91
N LEU A 109 -1.80 7.25 9.90
CA LEU A 109 -2.04 7.50 8.48
C LEU A 109 -2.51 6.21 7.82
N ILE A 110 -3.65 6.25 7.15
CA ILE A 110 -4.09 5.20 6.24
C ILE A 110 -3.81 5.66 4.81
N VAL A 111 -3.12 4.85 4.04
CA VAL A 111 -2.89 5.06 2.61
C VAL A 111 -3.75 4.09 1.84
N VAL A 112 -4.47 4.60 0.85
CA VAL A 112 -5.41 3.85 0.02
C VAL A 112 -5.07 4.06 -1.44
N GLU A 113 -4.88 3.01 -2.21
CA GLU A 113 -4.67 3.09 -3.66
C GLU A 113 -5.97 3.40 -4.41
N SER A 114 -5.84 3.86 -5.66
CA SER A 114 -6.95 4.39 -6.47
C SER A 114 -8.00 3.35 -6.90
N ASP A 115 -7.70 2.08 -6.76
CA ASP A 115 -8.53 0.96 -7.25
C ASP A 115 -9.02 0.04 -6.14
N VAL A 116 -9.13 0.55 -4.92
CA VAL A 116 -9.51 -0.23 -3.74
C VAL A 116 -10.96 0.07 -3.33
N VAL A 117 -11.72 -0.97 -3.07
CA VAL A 117 -13.06 -0.90 -2.48
C VAL A 117 -13.15 -1.81 -1.25
N TYR A 118 -14.19 -1.63 -0.45
CA TYR A 118 -14.50 -2.51 0.68
C TYR A 118 -15.94 -3.01 0.59
N ASP A 119 -16.21 -4.23 1.12
CA ASP A 119 -17.51 -4.90 1.06
C ASP A 119 -18.38 -4.67 2.30
N LEU A 120 -17.81 -4.10 3.35
CA LEU A 120 -18.52 -3.80 4.60
C LEU A 120 -19.43 -2.58 4.44
N SER A 121 -20.39 -2.41 5.34
CA SER A 121 -21.06 -1.11 5.46
C SER A 121 -20.07 -0.03 5.88
N PRO A 122 -20.33 1.26 5.56
CA PRO A 122 -19.44 2.36 5.97
C PRO A 122 -19.21 2.40 7.48
N GLU A 123 -20.22 2.09 8.27
CA GLU A 123 -20.18 2.06 9.73
C GLU A 123 -19.29 0.90 10.22
N GLU A 124 -19.46 -0.30 9.66
CA GLU A 124 -18.64 -1.46 10.00
C GLU A 124 -17.17 -1.25 9.61
N PHE A 125 -16.92 -0.72 8.41
CA PHE A 125 -15.55 -0.43 7.98
C PHE A 125 -14.89 0.63 8.85
N THR A 126 -15.63 1.69 9.20
CA THR A 126 -15.15 2.71 10.16
C THR A 126 -14.80 2.09 11.50
N GLN A 127 -15.65 1.20 12.03
CA GLN A 127 -15.36 0.51 13.30
C GLN A 127 -14.13 -0.39 13.19
N LYS A 128 -13.99 -1.13 12.09
CA LYS A 128 -12.80 -1.95 11.85
C LYS A 128 -11.49 -1.15 11.80
N ILE A 129 -11.52 0.08 11.28
CA ILE A 129 -10.36 0.98 11.30
C ILE A 129 -10.00 1.33 12.77
N TYR A 130 -10.96 1.70 13.61
CA TYR A 130 -10.70 2.00 15.01
C TYR A 130 -10.23 0.78 15.79
N ASP A 131 -10.87 -0.37 15.59
CA ASP A 131 -10.48 -1.64 16.24
C ASP A 131 -9.04 -2.03 15.86
N ALA A 132 -8.67 -1.90 14.58
CA ALA A 132 -7.32 -2.15 14.08
C ALA A 132 -6.29 -1.18 14.70
N TYR A 133 -6.66 0.10 14.83
CA TYR A 133 -5.80 1.09 15.47
C TYR A 133 -5.56 0.73 16.95
N GLU A 134 -6.61 0.47 17.72
CA GLU A 134 -6.51 0.12 19.15
C GLU A 134 -5.73 -1.20 19.35
N PHE A 135 -6.02 -2.19 18.51
CA PHE A 135 -5.33 -3.48 18.53
C PHE A 135 -3.82 -3.34 18.29
N GLY A 136 -3.43 -2.59 17.25
CA GLY A 136 -2.03 -2.38 16.91
C GLY A 136 -1.31 -1.53 17.97
N LEU A 137 -1.93 -0.43 18.42
CA LEU A 137 -1.36 0.43 19.46
C LEU A 137 -1.07 -0.35 20.76
N ALA A 138 -2.02 -1.18 21.20
CA ALA A 138 -1.85 -2.00 22.41
C ALA A 138 -0.71 -3.02 22.33
N ARG A 139 -0.18 -3.28 21.13
CA ARG A 139 0.87 -4.26 20.84
C ARG A 139 2.15 -3.64 20.25
N SER A 140 2.29 -2.33 20.36
CA SER A 140 3.39 -1.58 19.75
C SER A 140 3.56 -1.92 18.27
N GLY A 141 2.44 -2.05 17.57
CA GLY A 141 2.40 -2.28 16.13
C GLY A 141 2.92 -1.08 15.37
N ALA A 142 3.58 -1.35 14.28
CA ALA A 142 4.10 -0.31 13.43
C ALA A 142 3.20 -0.04 12.23
N MET A 143 2.61 -1.08 11.70
CA MET A 143 1.71 -1.02 10.56
C MET A 143 0.55 -2.00 10.74
N PHE A 144 -0.54 -1.69 10.04
CA PHE A 144 -1.69 -2.59 9.91
C PHE A 144 -2.16 -2.60 8.46
N THR A 145 -2.42 -3.78 7.89
CA THR A 145 -2.94 -3.90 6.53
C THR A 145 -4.35 -4.47 6.51
N PHE A 146 -5.21 -3.88 5.65
CA PHE A 146 -6.62 -4.22 5.52
C PHE A 146 -6.92 -5.13 4.32
N GLY A 147 -6.02 -5.22 3.37
CA GLY A 147 -6.24 -5.94 2.12
C GLY A 147 -4.99 -6.55 1.51
N ALA A 148 -3.89 -6.56 2.25
CA ALA A 148 -2.69 -7.20 1.75
C ALA A 148 -2.93 -8.70 1.55
N VAL A 149 -2.56 -9.18 0.39
CA VAL A 149 -2.32 -10.60 0.23
C VAL A 149 -1.09 -10.90 1.08
N SER A 150 -1.31 -11.44 2.27
CA SER A 150 -0.22 -12.04 3.03
C SER A 150 0.29 -13.21 2.19
N TYR A 151 1.41 -13.05 1.52
CA TYR A 151 2.08 -14.14 0.84
C TYR A 151 2.72 -15.08 1.87
N GLY A 152 1.87 -15.80 2.57
CA GLY A 152 2.16 -17.01 3.28
C GLY A 152 1.31 -18.15 2.74
N THR A 153 0.74 -17.98 1.56
CA THR A 153 0.00 -19.05 0.92
C THR A 153 0.96 -20.01 0.23
N ALA A 154 0.65 -21.26 0.33
CA ALA A 154 1.39 -22.47 0.00
C ALA A 154 2.18 -22.55 -1.33
N SER A 155 2.13 -21.55 -2.19
CA SER A 155 2.93 -21.49 -3.41
C SER A 155 4.31 -20.81 -3.21
N ARG A 156 4.55 -20.19 -2.06
CA ARG A 156 5.84 -19.61 -1.70
C ARG A 156 6.20 -20.00 -0.26
N ALA A 157 6.51 -21.27 -0.10
CA ALA A 157 6.83 -21.95 1.15
C ALA A 157 8.08 -21.41 1.89
N SER A 158 8.47 -20.18 1.68
CA SER A 158 9.62 -19.58 2.34
C SER A 158 9.32 -18.28 3.09
N VAL A 159 8.08 -17.79 3.08
CA VAL A 159 7.71 -16.56 3.75
C VAL A 159 6.68 -16.87 4.81
N SER A 160 7.23 -17.21 5.94
CA SER A 160 6.68 -17.40 7.27
C SER A 160 5.42 -18.27 7.40
N ASP A 161 5.64 -19.51 7.76
CA ASP A 161 4.74 -20.33 8.60
C ASP A 161 4.50 -19.69 10.00
N THR A 162 4.86 -18.41 10.18
CA THR A 162 4.91 -17.72 11.48
C THR A 162 3.82 -16.67 11.68
N ALA A 163 2.74 -16.69 10.90
CA ALA A 163 1.60 -15.85 11.23
C ALA A 163 1.06 -16.22 12.61
N ILE A 164 1.17 -15.31 13.55
CA ILE A 164 0.61 -15.47 14.89
C ILE A 164 -0.83 -14.98 14.87
N TYR A 165 -1.76 -15.90 15.01
CA TYR A 165 -3.19 -15.59 15.02
C TYR A 165 -3.63 -15.06 16.40
N MET A 166 -4.38 -13.95 16.40
CA MET A 166 -4.81 -13.24 17.60
C MET A 166 -6.27 -12.78 17.47
N GLY A 167 -7.22 -13.70 17.62
CA GLY A 167 -8.64 -13.40 17.42
C GLY A 167 -8.92 -13.09 15.94
N ASP A 168 -9.47 -11.91 15.66
CA ASP A 168 -9.82 -11.44 14.31
C ASP A 168 -8.63 -10.94 13.49
N TYR A 169 -7.43 -10.99 14.05
CA TYR A 169 -6.22 -10.44 13.47
C TYR A 169 -5.09 -11.44 13.45
N LYS A 170 -4.08 -11.17 12.64
CA LYS A 170 -2.82 -11.93 12.60
C LYS A 170 -1.64 -10.97 12.58
N GLN A 171 -0.56 -11.37 13.25
CA GLN A 171 0.75 -10.75 13.06
C GLN A 171 1.42 -11.38 11.84
N ILE A 172 2.04 -10.55 11.02
CA ILE A 172 2.76 -10.95 9.82
C ILE A 172 4.15 -10.30 9.81
N ASP A 173 5.08 -10.90 9.11
CA ASP A 173 6.44 -10.34 9.02
C ASP A 173 6.52 -9.22 7.98
N HIS A 174 5.70 -9.31 6.92
CA HIS A 174 5.61 -8.33 5.86
C HIS A 174 4.34 -8.54 5.03
N PHE A 175 4.03 -7.59 4.17
CA PHE A 175 2.94 -7.70 3.21
C PHE A 175 3.40 -7.20 1.84
N LEU A 176 2.81 -7.79 0.80
CA LEU A 176 2.84 -7.30 -0.56
C LEU A 176 1.44 -6.81 -0.94
N CYS A 177 1.31 -6.09 -2.04
CA CYS A 177 0.05 -5.46 -2.43
C CYS A 177 -0.41 -4.44 -1.39
N ALA A 178 0.27 -3.31 -1.36
CA ALA A 178 0.03 -2.22 -0.39
C ALA A 178 -1.23 -1.40 -0.71
N HIS A 179 -2.35 -2.07 -1.05
CA HIS A 179 -3.57 -1.42 -1.52
C HIS A 179 -4.25 -0.53 -0.47
N CYS A 180 -4.23 -0.99 0.80
CA CYS A 180 -4.77 -0.23 1.92
C CYS A 180 -4.08 -0.64 3.21
N TYR A 181 -3.33 0.29 3.80
CA TYR A 181 -2.59 0.02 5.03
C TYR A 181 -2.54 1.26 5.93
N MET A 182 -2.37 1.02 7.22
CA MET A 182 -2.21 2.04 8.26
C MET A 182 -0.77 2.05 8.75
N ILE A 183 -0.20 3.23 8.92
CA ILE A 183 1.07 3.49 9.61
C ILE A 183 0.73 4.18 10.93
N PHE A 184 1.26 3.68 12.04
CA PHE A 184 1.11 4.32 13.34
C PHE A 184 2.10 5.47 13.50
N GLU A 185 1.73 6.46 14.29
CA GLU A 185 2.56 7.66 14.54
C GLU A 185 3.95 7.30 15.07
N SER A 186 4.06 6.26 15.89
CA SER A 186 5.33 5.75 16.42
C SER A 186 6.36 5.39 15.34
N GLU A 187 5.92 5.03 14.14
CA GLU A 187 6.81 4.64 13.03
C GLU A 187 7.06 5.75 12.00
N LYS A 188 6.38 6.86 12.14
CA LYS A 188 6.47 8.00 11.20
C LYS A 188 7.92 8.41 10.93
N GLU A 189 8.65 8.74 11.98
CA GLU A 189 10.02 9.24 11.84
C GLU A 189 10.96 8.16 11.27
N SER A 190 10.79 6.91 11.68
CA SER A 190 11.56 5.77 11.17
C SER A 190 11.38 5.61 9.66
N ILE A 191 10.14 5.61 9.19
CA ILE A 191 9.85 5.44 7.74
C ILE A 191 10.31 6.67 6.96
N GLN A 192 10.06 7.88 7.43
CA GLN A 192 10.50 9.11 6.77
C GLN A 192 12.03 9.20 6.67
N SER A 193 12.74 8.81 7.71
CA SER A 193 14.20 8.75 7.69
C SER A 193 14.74 7.74 6.67
N LYS A 194 14.10 6.58 6.55
CA LYS A 194 14.47 5.58 5.55
C LYS A 194 14.19 6.07 4.13
N LEU A 195 13.04 6.71 3.89
CA LEU A 195 12.70 7.33 2.60
C LEU A 195 13.71 8.38 2.15
N ALA A 196 14.25 9.15 3.09
CA ALA A 196 15.27 10.16 2.79
C ALA A 196 16.64 9.56 2.41
N ASN A 197 16.93 8.33 2.83
CA ASN A 197 18.25 7.71 2.73
C ASN A 197 18.30 6.47 1.82
N SER A 198 17.16 6.05 1.25
CA SER A 198 17.07 4.89 0.37
C SER A 198 16.70 5.30 -1.06
N GLY A 199 17.07 4.47 -2.03
CA GLY A 199 16.58 4.59 -3.40
C GLY A 199 15.12 4.17 -3.53
N TRP A 200 14.55 4.34 -4.73
CA TRP A 200 13.17 3.94 -5.03
C TRP A 200 13.05 2.47 -5.44
N HIS A 201 11.88 1.89 -5.20
CA HIS A 201 11.47 0.57 -5.72
C HIS A 201 9.93 0.51 -5.81
N ALA A 202 9.37 -0.60 -6.31
CA ALA A 202 7.95 -0.86 -6.10
C ALA A 202 7.64 -0.75 -4.60
N TRP A 203 6.57 -0.02 -4.25
CA TRP A 203 6.37 0.44 -2.87
C TRP A 203 6.30 -0.70 -1.84
N ASP A 204 5.58 -1.77 -2.16
CA ASP A 204 5.46 -2.95 -1.32
C ASP A 204 6.80 -3.66 -1.09
N ILE A 205 7.62 -3.74 -2.15
CA ILE A 205 8.97 -4.28 -2.06
C ILE A 205 9.90 -3.34 -1.29
N TRP A 206 9.75 -2.02 -1.49
CA TRP A 206 10.49 -1.03 -0.72
C TRP A 206 10.20 -1.17 0.78
N LEU A 207 8.92 -1.31 1.17
CA LEU A 207 8.52 -1.57 2.55
C LEU A 207 9.16 -2.86 3.07
N TYR A 208 9.09 -3.93 2.29
CA TYR A 208 9.67 -5.22 2.67
C TYR A 208 11.16 -5.15 3.00
N TRP A 209 11.93 -4.40 2.24
CA TRP A 209 13.37 -4.30 2.44
C TRP A 209 13.79 -3.30 3.50
N ASN A 210 13.06 -2.22 3.63
CA ASN A 210 13.44 -1.13 4.52
C ASN A 210 12.76 -1.22 5.88
N TYR A 211 11.75 -2.08 6.01
CA TYR A 211 11.02 -2.20 7.25
C TYR A 211 11.76 -3.10 8.24
N ASP A 212 11.84 -2.67 9.49
CA ASP A 212 12.48 -3.46 10.55
C ASP A 212 11.54 -4.58 11.00
N THR A 213 11.88 -5.83 10.67
CA THR A 213 11.11 -7.02 11.05
C THR A 213 10.93 -7.24 12.55
N ARG A 214 11.62 -6.45 13.38
CA ARG A 214 11.44 -6.51 14.85
C ARG A 214 10.19 -5.77 15.33
N VAL A 215 9.62 -4.92 14.49
CA VAL A 215 8.39 -4.20 14.83
C VAL A 215 7.20 -4.92 14.22
N PRO A 216 6.17 -5.29 15.01
CA PRO A 216 5.09 -6.11 14.51
C PRO A 216 4.24 -5.38 13.44
N ILE A 217 3.96 -6.09 12.35
CA ILE A 217 2.94 -5.71 11.37
C ILE A 217 1.73 -6.60 11.63
N PHE A 218 0.56 -6.00 11.60
CA PHE A 218 -0.70 -6.72 11.76
C PHE A 218 -1.56 -6.68 10.50
N SER A 219 -2.43 -7.66 10.39
CA SER A 219 -3.42 -7.75 9.30
C SER A 219 -4.75 -8.26 9.83
N THR A 220 -5.84 -7.96 9.14
CA THR A 220 -7.07 -8.73 9.26
C THR A 220 -6.82 -10.20 8.87
N LEU A 221 -7.61 -11.12 9.40
CA LEU A 221 -7.52 -12.54 9.00
C LEU A 221 -7.82 -12.70 7.52
N GLU A 222 -8.94 -12.13 7.09
CA GLU A 222 -9.34 -12.07 5.70
C GLU A 222 -9.25 -10.61 5.22
N PRO A 223 -8.89 -10.36 3.96
CA PRO A 223 -8.95 -9.03 3.39
C PRO A 223 -10.36 -8.44 3.51
N ILE A 224 -10.45 -7.21 4.04
CA ILE A 224 -11.72 -6.45 4.09
C ILE A 224 -11.77 -5.34 3.03
N VAL A 225 -10.68 -5.16 2.33
CA VAL A 225 -10.59 -4.35 1.11
C VAL A 225 -10.01 -5.20 -0.01
N HIS A 226 -10.42 -4.91 -1.22
CA HIS A 226 -9.93 -5.62 -2.40
C HIS A 226 -9.92 -4.69 -3.63
N GLU A 227 -9.20 -5.11 -4.64
CA GLU A 227 -9.23 -4.49 -5.96
C GLU A 227 -10.43 -5.04 -6.74
N PRO A 228 -11.33 -4.21 -7.29
CA PRO A 228 -12.39 -4.68 -8.17
C PRO A 228 -11.83 -5.39 -9.39
N GLU A 229 -12.58 -6.36 -9.92
CA GLU A 229 -12.21 -7.01 -11.16
C GLU A 229 -11.95 -6.00 -12.29
N GLY A 230 -10.93 -6.24 -13.09
CA GLY A 230 -10.59 -5.43 -14.24
C GLY A 230 -9.10 -5.20 -14.38
N TYR A 231 -8.76 -4.17 -15.12
CA TYR A 231 -7.43 -3.94 -15.63
C TYR A 231 -6.55 -3.14 -14.64
N SER A 232 -5.32 -3.56 -14.43
CA SER A 232 -4.31 -2.82 -13.67
C SER A 232 -3.33 -2.11 -14.62
N VAL A 233 -3.01 -0.85 -14.34
CA VAL A 233 -2.00 -0.07 -15.09
C VAL A 233 -0.63 -0.72 -14.98
N ILE A 234 -0.30 -1.26 -13.82
CA ILE A 234 0.99 -1.90 -13.57
C ILE A 234 1.14 -3.17 -14.44
N ASP A 235 0.10 -3.97 -14.55
CA ASP A 235 0.13 -5.21 -15.35
C ASP A 235 0.23 -4.96 -16.85
N TYR A 236 -0.30 -3.86 -17.35
CA TYR A 236 -0.15 -3.49 -18.76
C TYR A 236 1.30 -3.19 -19.11
N GLN A 237 1.96 -2.41 -18.32
CA GLN A 237 3.33 -2.00 -18.57
C GLN A 237 4.33 -3.16 -18.51
N LYS A 238 4.03 -4.22 -17.75
CA LYS A 238 4.83 -5.47 -17.75
C LYS A 238 4.76 -6.25 -19.05
N LYS A 239 3.69 -6.09 -19.85
CA LYS A 239 3.48 -6.85 -21.11
C LYS A 239 4.11 -6.15 -22.33
N ILE A 240 4.60 -4.94 -22.20
CA ILE A 240 5.19 -4.15 -23.29
C ILE A 240 6.74 -4.21 -23.26
N LEU A 241 7.33 -4.74 -22.20
CA LEU A 241 8.78 -4.98 -22.08
C LEU A 241 9.13 -6.43 -22.44
#